data_d2fc51e4e469b8f4ea66eefc6484e7ff
#
_entry.id   d2fc51e4e469b8f4ea66eefc6484e7ff
#
_cell.length_a   1.000
_cell.length_b   1.000
_cell.length_c   1.000
_cell.angle_alpha   90.00
_cell.angle_beta   90.00
_cell.angle_gamma   90.00
#
_symmetry.space_group_name_H-M   'P 1'
#
loop_
_entity.id
_entity.type
_entity.pdbx_description
1 polymer ?
#
loop_
_entity_poly.entity_id
_entity_poly.type
_entity_poly.pdbx_seq_one_letter_code
_entity_poly.pdbx_strand_id
1 'polypeptide(L)'
;RQIHPEIKGLMTAQEAYEWIVDNGGASLPARDEVDAYLIDELTSLGKKGLIIHTEEDIPTKGPGSIKSADAPADTDNDGMPDEFEDKYGLDKNDPADAMKIASNGYTNIENYIFLIK
;
A
#
# COMPACT_ATOMS: atom_id res chain seq x y z
N ARG A 1 -9.99 36.59 2.25
CA ARG A 1 -8.84 35.72 2.44
C ARG A 1 -9.39 34.30 2.69
N GLN A 2 -9.16 33.38 1.78
CA GLN A 2 -9.60 31.99 1.96
C GLN A 2 -8.72 31.38 3.05
N ILE A 3 -9.33 30.98 4.17
CA ILE A 3 -8.62 30.28 5.23
C ILE A 3 -8.63 28.80 4.86
N HIS A 4 -7.48 28.28 4.49
CA HIS A 4 -7.34 26.84 4.30
C HIS A 4 -7.30 26.14 5.68
N PRO A 5 -7.93 24.97 5.83
CA PRO A 5 -7.80 24.19 7.05
C PRO A 5 -6.34 23.87 7.31
N GLU A 6 -5.98 23.76 8.58
CA GLU A 6 -4.63 23.36 8.99
C GLU A 6 -4.32 21.97 8.45
N ILE A 7 -3.18 21.83 7.78
CA ILE A 7 -2.72 20.54 7.27
C ILE A 7 -2.18 19.73 8.46
N LYS A 8 -2.84 18.63 8.76
CA LYS A 8 -2.39 17.70 9.80
C LYS A 8 -1.46 16.64 9.18
N GLY A 9 -0.50 16.19 9.97
CA GLY A 9 0.41 15.09 9.55
C GLY A 9 1.51 15.53 8.57
N LEU A 10 1.89 16.81 8.59
CA LEU A 10 3.08 17.26 7.87
C LEU A 10 4.32 16.58 8.43
N MET A 11 5.07 15.95 7.53
CA MET A 11 6.38 15.37 7.82
C MET A 11 7.47 16.38 7.46
N THR A 12 8.59 16.32 8.16
CA THR A 12 9.82 16.96 7.69
C THR A 12 10.31 16.27 6.41
N ALA A 13 11.18 16.91 5.66
CA ALA A 13 11.75 16.29 4.45
C ALA A 13 12.47 14.97 4.74
N GLN A 14 13.12 14.86 5.89
CA GLN A 14 13.79 13.63 6.32
C GLN A 14 12.79 12.53 6.65
N GLU A 15 11.76 12.82 7.44
CA GLU A 15 10.70 11.85 7.76
C GLU A 15 9.95 11.39 6.51
N ALA A 16 9.65 12.30 5.57
CA ALA A 16 9.00 11.96 4.32
C ALA A 16 9.89 11.04 3.45
N TYR A 17 11.19 11.31 3.40
CA TYR A 17 12.14 10.46 2.71
C TYR A 17 12.17 9.05 3.30
N GLU A 18 12.33 8.93 4.61
CA GLU A 18 12.35 7.65 5.31
C GLU A 18 11.03 6.89 5.10
N TRP A 19 9.91 7.58 5.22
CA TRP A 19 8.60 6.99 4.98
C TRP A 19 8.44 6.46 3.55
N ILE A 20 8.90 7.21 2.54
CA ILE A 20 8.84 6.77 1.13
C ILE A 20 9.74 5.55 0.91
N VAL A 21 10.95 5.52 1.49
CA VAL A 21 11.84 4.37 1.38
C VAL A 21 11.19 3.11 1.95
N ASP A 22 10.50 3.22 3.08
CA ASP A 22 9.88 2.08 3.74
C ASP A 22 8.56 1.66 3.10
N ASN A 23 7.74 2.62 2.65
CA ASN A 23 6.36 2.37 2.26
C ASN A 23 6.06 2.64 0.77
N GLY A 24 6.99 3.18 0.00
CA GLY A 24 6.76 3.51 -1.41
C GLY A 24 6.66 2.26 -2.29
N GLY A 25 5.74 2.31 -3.25
CA GLY A 25 5.51 1.24 -4.21
C GLY A 25 4.67 0.06 -3.68
N ALA A 26 4.57 -0.98 -4.49
CA ALA A 26 3.90 -2.22 -4.12
C ALA A 26 4.76 -2.99 -3.11
N SER A 27 4.24 -3.20 -1.90
CA SER A 27 4.99 -3.80 -0.79
C SER A 27 4.46 -5.15 -0.31
N LEU A 28 3.27 -5.56 -0.76
CA LEU A 28 2.63 -6.82 -0.38
C LEU A 28 2.52 -7.79 -1.56
N PRO A 29 2.84 -9.08 -1.35
CA PRO A 29 3.43 -9.70 -0.16
C PRO A 29 4.91 -9.34 0.01
N ALA A 30 5.54 -8.75 -0.96
CA ALA A 30 6.90 -8.20 -0.93
C ALA A 30 7.02 -7.15 -2.03
N ARG A 31 7.87 -6.15 -1.81
CA ARG A 31 8.18 -5.14 -2.83
C ARG A 31 8.62 -5.81 -4.13
N ASP A 32 8.04 -5.40 -5.25
CA ASP A 32 8.43 -5.92 -6.56
C ASP A 32 9.81 -5.43 -7.00
N GLU A 33 10.33 -6.02 -8.08
CA GLU A 33 11.70 -5.75 -8.53
C GLU A 33 11.86 -4.34 -9.12
N VAL A 34 10.82 -3.78 -9.74
CA VAL A 34 10.85 -2.43 -10.31
C VAL A 34 10.86 -1.39 -9.20
N ASP A 35 9.98 -1.55 -8.23
CA ASP A 35 9.93 -0.65 -7.07
C ASP A 35 11.21 -0.76 -6.23
N ALA A 36 11.75 -1.96 -6.07
CA ALA A 36 13.04 -2.15 -5.41
C ALA A 36 14.18 -1.42 -6.13
N TYR A 37 14.19 -1.45 -7.47
CA TYR A 37 15.14 -0.71 -8.28
C TYR A 37 14.99 0.82 -8.08
N LEU A 38 13.76 1.35 -8.11
CA LEU A 38 13.50 2.77 -7.91
C LEU A 38 13.89 3.26 -6.50
N ILE A 39 13.64 2.43 -5.49
CA ILE A 39 14.06 2.73 -4.11
C ILE A 39 15.60 2.70 -3.98
N ASP A 40 16.28 1.78 -4.65
CA ASP A 40 17.75 1.76 -4.69
C ASP A 40 18.32 3.04 -5.36
N GLU A 41 17.71 3.53 -6.43
CA GLU A 41 18.07 4.82 -7.02
C GLU A 41 17.82 5.97 -6.05
N LEU A 42 16.65 6.04 -5.42
CA LEU A 42 16.30 7.06 -4.44
C LEU A 42 17.30 7.10 -3.27
N THR A 43 17.63 5.94 -2.72
CA THR A 43 18.54 5.82 -1.56
C THR A 43 19.99 6.11 -1.94
N SER A 44 20.32 6.06 -3.23
CA SER A 44 21.65 6.44 -3.71
C SER A 44 21.95 7.94 -3.59
N LEU A 45 20.94 8.77 -3.30
CA LEU A 45 21.04 10.22 -3.19
C LEU A 45 21.71 10.87 -4.42
N GLY A 46 21.25 10.48 -5.60
CA GLY A 46 21.71 11.02 -6.89
C GLY A 46 23.01 10.41 -7.43
N LYS A 47 23.50 9.33 -6.84
CA LYS A 47 24.69 8.59 -7.38
C LYS A 47 24.30 7.56 -8.43
N LYS A 48 23.07 7.09 -8.41
CA LYS A 48 22.46 6.22 -9.40
C LYS A 48 21.28 6.96 -10.01
N GLY A 49 20.83 6.53 -11.15
CA GLY A 49 19.67 7.07 -11.83
C GLY A 49 19.85 7.00 -13.34
N LEU A 50 18.76 6.69 -14.02
CA LEU A 50 18.69 6.57 -15.46
C LEU A 50 17.43 7.29 -15.95
N ILE A 51 17.55 8.01 -17.06
CA ILE A 51 16.36 8.47 -17.79
C ILE A 51 15.81 7.28 -18.56
N ILE A 52 14.70 6.74 -18.06
CA ILE A 52 14.04 5.57 -18.65
C ILE A 52 13.20 6.03 -19.82
N HIS A 53 13.46 5.53 -21.02
CA HIS A 53 12.67 5.77 -22.22
C HIS A 53 11.76 4.59 -22.56
N THR A 54 12.19 3.39 -22.22
CA THR A 54 11.45 2.16 -22.42
C THR A 54 11.66 1.22 -21.23
N GLU A 55 10.80 0.26 -21.06
CA GLU A 55 10.92 -0.77 -20.03
C GLU A 55 12.17 -1.65 -20.17
N GLU A 56 12.78 -1.68 -21.35
CA GLU A 56 14.03 -2.40 -21.61
C GLU A 56 15.28 -1.71 -21.01
N ASP A 57 15.16 -0.44 -20.63
CA ASP A 57 16.26 0.35 -20.08
C ASP A 57 16.59 0.00 -18.64
N ILE A 58 15.63 -0.59 -17.91
CA ILE A 58 15.83 -1.00 -16.51
C ILE A 58 16.35 -2.44 -16.41
N PRO A 59 17.07 -2.78 -15.34
CA PRO A 59 17.66 -4.12 -15.19
C PRO A 59 16.67 -5.27 -15.27
N THR A 60 15.42 -5.06 -14.85
CA THR A 60 14.36 -6.05 -14.89
C THR A 60 13.79 -6.30 -16.28
N LYS A 61 14.05 -5.40 -17.24
CA LYS A 61 13.55 -5.45 -18.62
C LYS A 61 12.04 -5.71 -18.68
N GLY A 62 11.29 -4.84 -18.03
CA GLY A 62 9.84 -4.95 -17.86
C GLY A 62 9.46 -5.10 -16.40
N PRO A 63 8.28 -5.64 -16.09
CA PRO A 63 7.74 -5.70 -14.71
C PRO A 63 8.55 -6.58 -13.76
N GLY A 64 9.53 -7.36 -14.28
CA GLY A 64 10.29 -8.29 -13.48
C GLY A 64 9.44 -9.46 -12.96
N SER A 65 9.89 -10.06 -11.87
CA SER A 65 9.20 -11.17 -11.21
C SER A 65 8.28 -10.63 -10.12
N ILE A 66 6.98 -10.86 -10.25
CA ILE A 66 5.99 -10.50 -9.23
C ILE A 66 5.87 -11.67 -8.27
N LYS A 67 6.20 -11.43 -7.00
CA LYS A 67 6.06 -12.43 -5.94
C LYS A 67 4.60 -12.60 -5.58
N SER A 68 4.23 -13.81 -5.22
CA SER A 68 2.92 -14.14 -4.69
C SER A 68 3.03 -14.78 -3.31
N ALA A 69 1.95 -14.75 -2.56
CA ALA A 69 1.78 -15.46 -1.30
C ALA A 69 0.42 -16.17 -1.30
N ASP A 70 0.22 -17.07 -0.35
CA ASP A 70 -1.09 -17.65 -0.14
C ASP A 70 -2.09 -16.57 0.27
N ALA A 71 -3.31 -16.66 -0.23
CA ALA A 71 -4.37 -15.76 0.19
C ALA A 71 -4.66 -15.95 1.69
N PRO A 72 -4.87 -14.88 2.45
CA PRO A 72 -5.33 -15.00 3.82
C PRO A 72 -6.70 -15.71 3.88
N ALA A 73 -7.00 -16.32 5.03
CA ALA A 73 -8.30 -16.93 5.24
C ALA A 73 -9.40 -15.86 5.20
N ASP A 74 -10.47 -16.15 4.49
CA ASP A 74 -11.67 -15.33 4.33
C ASP A 74 -12.85 -16.32 4.33
N THR A 75 -13.46 -16.50 5.50
CA THR A 75 -14.40 -17.61 5.76
C THR A 75 -15.73 -17.43 5.05
N ASP A 76 -16.23 -16.21 4.92
CA ASP A 76 -17.52 -15.91 4.28
C ASP A 76 -17.37 -15.35 2.85
N ASN A 77 -16.13 -15.18 2.38
CA ASN A 77 -15.78 -14.73 1.04
C ASN A 77 -16.33 -13.34 0.68
N ASP A 78 -16.28 -12.42 1.61
CA ASP A 78 -16.71 -11.03 1.41
C ASP A 78 -15.58 -10.09 0.93
N GLY A 79 -14.34 -10.59 0.95
CA GLY A 79 -13.13 -9.89 0.53
C GLY A 79 -12.35 -9.26 1.69
N MET A 80 -12.81 -9.44 2.93
CA MET A 80 -12.05 -9.07 4.13
C MET A 80 -11.48 -10.35 4.78
N PRO A 81 -10.19 -10.38 5.13
CA PRO A 81 -9.63 -11.54 5.82
C PRO A 81 -10.18 -11.69 7.25
N ASP A 82 -10.37 -12.93 7.69
CA ASP A 82 -10.76 -13.28 9.06
C ASP A 82 -9.96 -12.52 10.13
N GLU A 83 -8.64 -12.36 9.90
CA GLU A 83 -7.76 -11.65 10.84
C GLU A 83 -8.11 -10.17 10.96
N PHE A 84 -8.49 -9.54 9.84
CA PHE A 84 -8.95 -8.16 9.86
C PHE A 84 -10.26 -8.03 10.61
N GLU A 85 -11.20 -8.92 10.35
CA GLU A 85 -12.52 -8.91 10.97
C GLU A 85 -12.44 -9.17 12.48
N ASP A 86 -11.67 -10.18 12.90
CA ASP A 86 -11.38 -10.46 14.32
C ASP A 86 -10.75 -9.22 15.02
N LYS A 87 -9.83 -8.53 14.34
CA LYS A 87 -9.16 -7.34 14.89
C LYS A 87 -10.10 -6.15 15.06
N TYR A 88 -11.03 -5.97 14.16
CA TYR A 88 -11.94 -4.82 14.15
C TYR A 88 -13.35 -5.14 14.71
N GLY A 89 -13.57 -6.36 15.18
CA GLY A 89 -14.82 -6.80 15.80
C GLY A 89 -15.97 -6.96 14.79
N LEU A 90 -15.63 -7.36 13.58
CA LEU A 90 -16.56 -7.73 12.52
C LEU A 90 -16.90 -9.22 12.60
N ASP A 91 -17.87 -9.67 11.84
CA ASP A 91 -18.33 -11.07 11.86
C ASP A 91 -17.89 -11.82 10.60
N LYS A 92 -16.79 -12.53 10.68
CA LYS A 92 -16.20 -13.35 9.60
C LYS A 92 -17.09 -14.47 9.05
N ASN A 93 -18.35 -14.55 9.49
CA ASN A 93 -19.34 -15.47 8.96
C ASN A 93 -20.55 -14.73 8.36
N ASP A 94 -20.54 -13.38 8.32
CA ASP A 94 -21.62 -12.56 7.78
C ASP A 94 -21.12 -11.68 6.61
N PRO A 95 -21.16 -12.18 5.37
CA PRO A 95 -20.64 -11.42 4.23
C PRO A 95 -21.35 -10.08 3.97
N ALA A 96 -22.47 -9.84 4.64
CA ALA A 96 -23.18 -8.57 4.52
C ALA A 96 -22.54 -7.45 5.35
N ASP A 97 -21.64 -7.77 6.27
CA ASP A 97 -21.03 -6.76 7.11
C ASP A 97 -19.93 -5.96 6.39
N ALA A 98 -19.33 -6.50 5.32
CA ALA A 98 -18.44 -5.76 4.43
C ALA A 98 -19.03 -4.43 3.96
N MET A 99 -20.30 -4.42 3.66
CA MET A 99 -21.03 -3.24 3.16
C MET A 99 -21.64 -2.37 4.25
N LYS A 100 -21.52 -2.74 5.51
CA LYS A 100 -21.99 -1.89 6.62
C LYS A 100 -21.13 -0.64 6.75
N ILE A 101 -21.81 0.49 6.96
CA ILE A 101 -21.13 1.79 7.12
C ILE A 101 -20.53 1.89 8.52
N ALA A 102 -19.24 2.08 8.61
CA ALA A 102 -18.52 2.34 9.86
C ALA A 102 -18.71 3.80 10.34
N SER A 103 -18.27 4.09 11.54
CA SER A 103 -18.44 5.43 12.18
C SER A 103 -17.76 6.58 11.44
N ASN A 104 -16.80 6.29 10.57
CA ASN A 104 -16.10 7.26 9.73
C ASN A 104 -16.80 7.54 8.38
N GLY A 105 -17.93 6.88 8.10
CA GLY A 105 -18.72 7.09 6.89
C GLY A 105 -18.33 6.22 5.69
N TYR A 106 -17.31 5.39 5.82
CA TYR A 106 -16.91 4.39 4.81
C TYR A 106 -17.45 3.01 5.18
N THR A 107 -17.58 2.13 4.19
CA THR A 107 -17.91 0.72 4.44
C THR A 107 -16.75 -0.01 5.10
N ASN A 108 -17.02 -1.16 5.71
CA ASN A 108 -15.97 -1.95 6.36
C ASN A 108 -14.91 -2.42 5.35
N ILE A 109 -15.33 -2.85 4.17
CA ILE A 109 -14.39 -3.26 3.11
C ILE A 109 -13.56 -2.08 2.58
N GLU A 110 -14.11 -0.87 2.46
CA GLU A 110 -13.32 0.31 2.12
C GLU A 110 -12.26 0.60 3.19
N ASN A 111 -12.62 0.47 4.46
CA ASN A 111 -11.66 0.61 5.56
C ASN A 111 -10.55 -0.43 5.48
N TYR A 112 -10.89 -1.68 5.15
CA TYR A 112 -9.89 -2.72 4.91
C TYR A 112 -8.92 -2.33 3.79
N ILE A 113 -9.44 -1.94 2.62
CA ILE A 113 -8.62 -1.54 1.46
C ILE A 113 -7.69 -0.37 1.80
N PHE A 114 -8.13 0.61 2.57
CA PHE A 114 -7.28 1.73 3.01
C PHE A 114 -6.17 1.34 3.99
N LEU A 115 -6.31 0.23 4.69
CA LEU A 115 -5.35 -0.24 5.70
C LEU A 115 -4.37 -1.29 5.16
N ILE A 116 -4.59 -1.84 3.96
CA ILE A 116 -3.63 -2.70 3.27
C ILE A 116 -2.42 -1.85 2.88
N LYS A 117 -1.26 -2.25 3.39
CA LYS A 117 0.01 -1.58 3.10
C LYS A 117 1.05 -2.60 2.72
#